data_d1316126445efac0d9e8b5b16f9eb191
#
_entry.id   d1316126445efac0d9e8b5b16f9eb191
#
_cell.length_a   1.000
_cell.length_b   1.000
_cell.length_c   1.000
_cell.angle_alpha   90.00
_cell.angle_beta   90.00
_cell.angle_gamma   90.00
#
_symmetry.space_group_name_H-M   'P 1'
#
loop_
_entity.id
_entity.type
_entity.pdbx_description
1 polymer ?
#
loop_
_entity_poly.entity_id
_entity_poly.type
_entity_poly.pdbx_seq_one_letter_code
_entity_poly.pdbx_strand_id
1 'polypeptide(L)'
;MKHTDNKTFLTTLTQLVGPAHILTEPSKTARYRKGFRSGQGDALAVVIPGSLLELWKVLSACVEADKIILMQASNTGLTEGSTPNGNDYDREIVIISTLRLDSLHVLDEGKQVLAYPGTTLYSLERALKPFGREPHSVIGSSCIGASVIGGICNNSGGSLVQRGPAYTEMSLFARIDEQGRLQLVNHLGIELGQTPEQILARLDNNVIEAALVNHDGR
;
A
#
# COMPACT_ATOMS: atom_id res chain seq x y z
N MET A 1 6.06 3.11 27.77
CA MET A 1 5.27 2.42 26.71
C MET A 1 4.88 1.04 27.22
N LYS A 2 3.60 0.62 27.12
CA LYS A 2 3.17 -0.72 27.52
C LYS A 2 3.65 -1.69 26.44
N HIS A 3 4.57 -2.58 26.74
CA HIS A 3 4.90 -3.71 25.89
C HIS A 3 3.65 -4.59 25.77
N THR A 4 2.93 -4.46 24.66
CA THR A 4 1.84 -5.37 24.34
C THR A 4 2.47 -6.74 24.05
N ASP A 5 2.03 -7.77 24.78
CA ASP A 5 2.47 -9.15 24.52
C ASP A 5 2.13 -9.56 23.07
N ASN A 6 3.08 -10.21 22.40
CA ASN A 6 2.93 -10.62 21.00
C ASN A 6 1.71 -11.50 20.76
N LYS A 7 1.35 -12.34 21.71
CA LYS A 7 0.16 -13.21 21.58
C LYS A 7 -1.12 -12.38 21.53
N THR A 8 -1.26 -11.40 22.41
CA THR A 8 -2.40 -10.48 22.43
C THR A 8 -2.43 -9.63 21.16
N PHE A 9 -1.29 -9.13 20.72
CA PHE A 9 -1.17 -8.36 19.48
C PHE A 9 -1.59 -9.17 18.24
N LEU A 10 -1.08 -10.40 18.09
CA LEU A 10 -1.45 -11.29 16.98
C LEU A 10 -2.94 -11.67 17.00
N THR A 11 -3.52 -11.81 18.19
CA THR A 11 -4.97 -12.02 18.34
C THR A 11 -5.76 -10.82 17.81
N THR A 12 -5.34 -9.60 18.16
CA THR A 12 -5.93 -8.36 17.64
C THR A 12 -5.86 -8.30 16.12
N LEU A 13 -4.69 -8.55 15.53
CA LEU A 13 -4.54 -8.57 14.06
C LEU A 13 -5.45 -9.62 13.42
N THR A 14 -5.56 -10.81 14.04
CA THR A 14 -6.44 -11.88 13.56
C THR A 14 -7.92 -11.46 13.55
N GLN A 15 -8.35 -10.72 14.57
CA GLN A 15 -9.72 -10.18 14.63
C GLN A 15 -9.98 -9.12 13.57
N LEU A 16 -8.96 -8.33 13.21
CA LEU A 16 -9.09 -7.25 12.22
C LEU A 16 -9.23 -7.76 10.79
N VAL A 17 -8.40 -8.75 10.39
CA VAL A 17 -8.33 -9.21 8.99
C VAL A 17 -8.87 -10.61 8.76
N GLY A 18 -9.21 -11.32 9.83
CA GLY A 18 -9.59 -12.74 9.80
C GLY A 18 -8.40 -13.70 9.76
N PRO A 19 -8.57 -14.94 10.25
CA PRO A 19 -7.47 -15.90 10.43
C PRO A 19 -6.82 -16.36 9.11
N ALA A 20 -7.51 -16.26 7.99
CA ALA A 20 -6.96 -16.60 6.67
C ALA A 20 -5.98 -15.54 6.13
N HIS A 21 -5.96 -14.34 6.71
CA HIS A 21 -5.24 -13.19 6.20
C HIS A 21 -4.14 -12.68 7.13
N ILE A 22 -3.78 -13.49 8.12
CA ILE A 22 -2.58 -13.33 8.95
C ILE A 22 -1.73 -14.60 8.87
N LEU A 23 -0.45 -14.44 8.56
CA LEU A 23 0.50 -15.53 8.43
C LEU A 23 1.59 -15.36 9.48
N THR A 24 1.81 -16.37 10.30
CA THR A 24 2.85 -16.40 11.36
C THR A 24 3.81 -17.56 11.19
N GLU A 25 3.42 -18.58 10.42
CA GLU A 25 4.26 -19.76 10.19
C GLU A 25 5.42 -19.43 9.23
N PRO A 26 6.66 -19.82 9.55
CA PRO A 26 7.85 -19.52 8.73
C PRO A 26 7.72 -19.94 7.27
N SER A 27 7.11 -21.09 6.99
CA SER A 27 6.88 -21.61 5.64
C SER A 27 5.92 -20.73 4.83
N LYS A 28 4.89 -20.17 5.46
CA LYS A 28 3.88 -19.33 4.82
C LYS A 28 4.38 -17.90 4.62
N THR A 29 5.25 -17.40 5.52
CA THR A 29 5.81 -16.04 5.45
C THR A 29 7.05 -15.95 4.57
N ALA A 30 7.70 -17.06 4.22
CA ALA A 30 8.98 -17.11 3.52
C ALA A 30 9.05 -16.22 2.27
N ARG A 31 8.02 -16.26 1.41
CA ARG A 31 7.98 -15.47 0.18
C ARG A 31 7.89 -13.96 0.42
N TYR A 32 7.35 -13.53 1.55
CA TYR A 32 7.21 -12.12 1.91
C TYR A 32 8.47 -11.58 2.59
N ARG A 33 9.23 -12.46 3.25
CA ARG A 33 10.44 -12.12 4.00
C ARG A 33 11.70 -12.12 3.15
N LYS A 34 11.59 -12.47 1.86
CA LYS A 34 12.69 -12.48 0.89
C LYS A 34 12.39 -11.55 -0.26
N GLY A 35 13.30 -10.62 -0.54
CA GLY A 35 13.20 -9.71 -1.66
C GLY A 35 13.41 -10.40 -3.01
N PHE A 36 13.00 -9.73 -4.08
CA PHE A 36 13.09 -10.28 -5.44
C PHE A 36 14.55 -10.59 -5.85
N ARG A 37 15.49 -9.73 -5.50
CA ARG A 37 16.91 -9.91 -5.78
C ARG A 37 17.75 -10.07 -4.53
N SER A 38 17.51 -9.28 -3.55
CA SER A 38 18.27 -9.21 -2.31
C SER A 38 17.34 -8.86 -1.14
N GLY A 39 17.87 -8.90 0.07
CA GLY A 39 17.11 -8.71 1.31
C GLY A 39 16.42 -9.99 1.75
N GLN A 40 16.69 -10.38 2.97
CA GLN A 40 16.02 -11.46 3.66
C GLN A 40 16.16 -11.26 5.16
N GLY A 41 15.11 -11.50 5.90
CA GLY A 41 15.11 -11.43 7.35
C GLY A 41 13.85 -12.04 7.95
N ASP A 42 13.65 -11.85 9.26
CA ASP A 42 12.49 -12.35 9.96
C ASP A 42 11.39 -11.29 10.08
N ALA A 43 10.18 -11.76 10.28
CA ALA A 43 9.02 -10.94 10.61
C ALA A 43 8.12 -11.73 11.58
N LEU A 44 7.52 -11.02 12.52
CA LEU A 44 6.56 -11.58 13.47
C LEU A 44 5.31 -12.13 12.75
N ALA A 45 4.83 -11.37 11.78
CA ALA A 45 3.66 -11.73 10.99
C ALA A 45 3.66 -11.05 9.61
N VAL A 46 2.91 -11.65 8.68
CA VAL A 46 2.46 -11.02 7.45
C VAL A 46 0.95 -10.86 7.53
N VAL A 47 0.46 -9.63 7.35
CA VAL A 47 -0.96 -9.28 7.43
C VAL A 47 -1.43 -8.82 6.04
N ILE A 48 -2.60 -9.30 5.60
CA ILE A 48 -3.10 -9.11 4.24
C ILE A 48 -4.51 -8.49 4.29
N PRO A 49 -4.64 -7.18 4.60
CA PRO A 49 -5.93 -6.51 4.70
C PRO A 49 -6.68 -6.54 3.37
N GLY A 50 -8.01 -6.63 3.43
CA GLY A 50 -8.89 -6.71 2.27
C GLY A 50 -9.65 -5.43 1.97
N SER A 51 -9.54 -4.41 2.85
CA SER A 51 -10.10 -3.09 2.65
C SER A 51 -9.16 -2.01 3.19
N LEU A 52 -9.35 -0.77 2.75
CA LEU A 52 -8.55 0.37 3.26
C LEU A 52 -8.82 0.60 4.75
N LEU A 53 -10.04 0.34 5.20
CA LEU A 53 -10.40 0.44 6.62
C LEU A 53 -9.71 -0.64 7.46
N GLU A 54 -9.63 -1.88 6.95
CA GLU A 54 -8.80 -2.93 7.60
C GLU A 54 -7.33 -2.52 7.66
N LEU A 55 -6.78 -2.02 6.56
CA LEU A 55 -5.40 -1.51 6.52
C LEU A 55 -5.16 -0.44 7.59
N TRP A 56 -6.05 0.53 7.71
CA TRP A 56 -5.97 1.60 8.72
C TRP A 56 -5.94 1.05 10.14
N LYS A 57 -6.85 0.11 10.46
CA LYS A 57 -6.89 -0.53 11.77
C LYS A 57 -5.64 -1.35 12.07
N VAL A 58 -5.10 -2.05 11.08
CA VAL A 58 -3.83 -2.79 11.20
C VAL A 58 -2.66 -1.85 11.45
N LEU A 59 -2.57 -0.74 10.71
CA LEU A 59 -1.55 0.30 10.93
C LEU A 59 -1.65 0.87 12.36
N SER A 60 -2.86 1.21 12.81
CA SER A 60 -3.10 1.72 14.17
C SER A 60 -2.62 0.74 15.24
N ALA A 61 -2.99 -0.54 15.10
CA ALA A 61 -2.57 -1.59 16.03
C ALA A 61 -1.04 -1.78 16.06
N CYS A 62 -0.38 -1.69 14.89
CA CYS A 62 1.08 -1.77 14.81
C CYS A 62 1.77 -0.57 15.48
N VAL A 63 1.26 0.64 15.26
CA VAL A 63 1.79 1.86 15.88
C VAL A 63 1.60 1.83 17.40
N GLU A 64 0.42 1.44 17.90
CA GLU A 64 0.14 1.31 19.33
C GLU A 64 1.01 0.25 20.02
N ALA A 65 1.34 -0.83 19.31
CA ALA A 65 2.20 -1.91 19.80
C ALA A 65 3.70 -1.66 19.52
N ASP A 66 4.07 -0.49 19.00
CA ASP A 66 5.45 -0.09 18.67
C ASP A 66 6.18 -1.10 17.78
N LYS A 67 5.50 -1.59 16.73
CA LYS A 67 6.07 -2.52 15.76
C LYS A 67 6.67 -1.80 14.56
N ILE A 68 7.71 -2.38 13.97
CA ILE A 68 8.23 -1.94 12.67
C ILE A 68 7.26 -2.39 11.59
N ILE A 69 6.85 -1.47 10.74
CA ILE A 69 5.91 -1.73 9.64
C ILE A 69 6.66 -1.73 8.31
N LEU A 70 6.58 -2.83 7.58
CA LEU A 70 7.04 -2.91 6.20
C LEU A 70 5.83 -3.06 5.28
N MET A 71 5.56 -2.02 4.49
CA MET A 71 4.53 -2.07 3.46
C MET A 71 5.03 -2.81 2.24
N GLN A 72 4.26 -3.79 1.76
CA GLN A 72 4.67 -4.62 0.65
C GLN A 72 3.51 -4.85 -0.34
N ALA A 73 3.72 -4.49 -1.60
CA ALA A 73 2.85 -4.89 -2.71
C ALA A 73 3.43 -6.18 -3.35
N SER A 74 3.86 -6.13 -4.60
CA SER A 74 4.38 -7.30 -5.33
C SER A 74 5.82 -7.68 -4.98
N ASN A 75 6.46 -6.95 -4.08
CA ASN A 75 7.83 -7.21 -3.62
C ASN A 75 8.88 -7.30 -4.76
N THR A 76 8.70 -6.49 -5.81
CA THR A 76 9.59 -6.46 -6.99
C THR A 76 10.68 -5.39 -6.91
N GLY A 77 10.72 -4.61 -5.82
CA GLY A 77 11.66 -3.53 -5.60
C GLY A 77 13.12 -4.01 -5.52
N LEU A 78 14.04 -3.16 -5.96
CA LEU A 78 15.47 -3.44 -5.95
C LEU A 78 16.21 -2.78 -4.77
N THR A 79 15.50 -1.97 -4.00
CA THR A 79 16.05 -1.16 -2.89
C THR A 79 15.82 -1.77 -1.51
N GLU A 80 15.22 -2.95 -1.46
CA GLU A 80 14.91 -3.70 -0.22
C GLU A 80 13.95 -2.99 0.74
N GLY A 81 13.32 -1.87 0.35
CA GLY A 81 12.44 -1.09 1.22
C GLY A 81 11.13 -1.79 1.63
N SER A 82 10.77 -2.89 0.99
CA SER A 82 9.58 -3.71 1.30
C SER A 82 9.90 -5.06 1.92
N THR A 83 11.18 -5.32 2.25
CA THR A 83 11.67 -6.62 2.72
C THR A 83 12.55 -6.41 3.95
N PRO A 84 12.47 -7.28 4.97
CA PRO A 84 13.46 -7.26 6.05
C PRO A 84 14.87 -7.48 5.49
N ASN A 85 15.87 -6.87 6.13
CA ASN A 85 17.27 -7.10 5.80
C ASN A 85 18.04 -7.47 7.08
N GLY A 86 18.30 -8.75 7.26
CA GLY A 86 18.85 -9.28 8.51
C GLY A 86 17.80 -9.37 9.63
N ASN A 87 18.28 -9.59 10.86
CA ASN A 87 17.45 -9.86 12.04
C ASN A 87 17.85 -9.01 13.26
N ASP A 88 18.62 -7.96 13.06
CA ASP A 88 19.19 -7.10 14.11
C ASP A 88 18.36 -5.83 14.39
N TYR A 89 17.08 -5.90 14.10
CA TYR A 89 16.14 -4.82 14.39
C TYR A 89 15.84 -4.71 15.90
N ASP A 90 15.66 -3.49 16.38
CA ASP A 90 15.36 -3.20 17.79
C ASP A 90 13.94 -3.58 18.22
N ARG A 91 13.06 -3.86 17.24
CA ARG A 91 11.65 -4.21 17.42
C ARG A 91 11.24 -5.24 16.39
N GLU A 92 10.11 -5.89 16.65
CA GLU A 92 9.58 -6.88 15.74
C GLU A 92 8.93 -6.25 14.52
N ILE A 93 9.10 -6.91 13.38
CA ILE A 93 8.59 -6.49 12.09
C ILE A 93 7.23 -7.13 11.81
N VAL A 94 6.29 -6.32 11.33
CA VAL A 94 5.05 -6.74 10.69
C VAL A 94 5.10 -6.34 9.23
N ILE A 95 5.00 -7.30 8.32
CA ILE A 95 4.86 -7.04 6.89
C ILE A 95 3.37 -6.91 6.59
N ILE A 96 2.97 -5.79 5.99
CA ILE A 96 1.59 -5.55 5.55
C ILE A 96 1.54 -5.66 4.03
N SER A 97 0.92 -6.73 3.54
CA SER A 97 0.75 -6.95 2.11
C SER A 97 -0.49 -6.24 1.59
N THR A 98 -0.33 -5.41 0.57
CA THR A 98 -1.42 -4.63 -0.03
C THR A 98 -2.08 -5.32 -1.22
N LEU A 99 -1.71 -6.55 -1.55
CA LEU A 99 -2.13 -7.23 -2.79
C LEU A 99 -3.64 -7.43 -2.95
N ARG A 100 -4.41 -7.40 -1.85
CA ARG A 100 -5.88 -7.47 -1.90
C ARG A 100 -6.55 -6.11 -2.08
N LEU A 101 -5.79 -5.02 -2.04
CA LEU A 101 -6.25 -3.65 -2.19
C LEU A 101 -5.97 -3.20 -3.63
N ASP A 102 -6.61 -3.82 -4.61
CA ASP A 102 -6.29 -3.71 -6.03
C ASP A 102 -7.33 -2.94 -6.86
N SER A 103 -8.25 -2.24 -6.20
CA SER A 103 -9.25 -1.41 -6.87
C SER A 103 -8.61 -0.28 -7.67
N LEU A 104 -9.23 0.03 -8.81
CA LEU A 104 -8.81 1.07 -9.73
C LEU A 104 -10.03 1.80 -10.28
N HIS A 105 -10.04 3.12 -10.22
CA HIS A 105 -11.08 3.96 -10.79
C HIS A 105 -10.49 4.83 -11.90
N VAL A 106 -11.06 4.71 -13.09
CA VAL A 106 -10.71 5.55 -14.25
C VAL A 106 -11.60 6.78 -14.21
N LEU A 107 -10.99 7.95 -14.23
CA LEU A 107 -11.64 9.26 -14.15
C LEU A 107 -11.34 10.06 -15.42
N ASP A 108 -12.21 11.02 -15.76
CA ASP A 108 -12.04 11.94 -16.87
C ASP A 108 -11.55 11.27 -18.17
N GLU A 109 -12.27 10.24 -18.61
CA GLU A 109 -11.96 9.50 -19.85
C GLU A 109 -10.50 8.98 -19.91
N GLY A 110 -9.98 8.54 -18.76
CA GLY A 110 -8.64 7.98 -18.64
C GLY A 110 -7.52 9.01 -18.51
N LYS A 111 -7.82 10.29 -18.35
CA LYS A 111 -6.79 11.31 -18.05
C LYS A 111 -6.29 11.21 -16.62
N GLN A 112 -7.15 10.76 -15.72
CA GLN A 112 -6.82 10.53 -14.31
C GLN A 112 -7.24 9.12 -13.88
N VAL A 113 -6.53 8.59 -12.90
CA VAL A 113 -6.88 7.32 -12.27
C VAL A 113 -6.68 7.43 -10.76
N LEU A 114 -7.57 6.81 -10.00
CA LEU A 114 -7.36 6.56 -8.59
C LEU A 114 -7.00 5.08 -8.43
N ALA A 115 -5.76 4.81 -8.04
CA ALA A 115 -5.24 3.46 -7.85
C ALA A 115 -5.07 3.13 -6.38
N TYR A 116 -5.49 1.93 -5.97
CA TYR A 116 -5.28 1.43 -4.61
C TYR A 116 -3.87 0.80 -4.49
N PRO A 117 -3.36 0.59 -3.25
CA PRO A 117 -1.96 0.23 -3.04
C PRO A 117 -1.51 -1.09 -3.68
N GLY A 118 -2.44 -2.01 -3.94
CA GLY A 118 -2.18 -3.29 -4.59
C GLY A 118 -2.41 -3.29 -6.10
N THR A 119 -2.94 -2.19 -6.68
CA THR A 119 -3.19 -2.09 -8.11
C THR A 119 -1.92 -2.26 -8.91
N THR A 120 -1.91 -3.21 -9.86
CA THR A 120 -0.76 -3.48 -10.71
C THR A 120 -0.69 -2.53 -11.91
N LEU A 121 0.51 -2.30 -12.44
CA LEU A 121 0.70 -1.59 -13.71
C LEU A 121 -0.01 -2.29 -14.87
N TYR A 122 -0.08 -3.62 -14.84
CA TYR A 122 -0.84 -4.39 -15.82
C TYR A 122 -2.35 -4.10 -15.76
N SER A 123 -2.93 -4.03 -14.56
CA SER A 123 -4.34 -3.67 -14.37
C SER A 123 -4.62 -2.25 -14.87
N LEU A 124 -3.70 -1.31 -14.59
CA LEU A 124 -3.77 0.07 -15.07
C LEU A 124 -3.74 0.14 -16.61
N GLU A 125 -2.81 -0.55 -17.26
CA GLU A 125 -2.71 -0.60 -18.71
C GLU A 125 -4.00 -1.13 -19.34
N ARG A 126 -4.54 -2.23 -18.82
CA ARG A 126 -5.81 -2.79 -19.28
C ARG A 126 -6.99 -1.82 -19.14
N ALA A 127 -7.04 -1.10 -18.01
CA ALA A 127 -8.12 -0.15 -17.73
C ALA A 127 -8.06 1.10 -18.63
N LEU A 128 -6.87 1.52 -19.04
CA LEU A 128 -6.66 2.69 -19.90
C LEU A 128 -6.84 2.39 -21.40
N LYS A 129 -6.64 1.13 -21.81
CA LYS A 129 -6.73 0.71 -23.22
C LYS A 129 -8.02 1.11 -23.94
N PRO A 130 -9.24 0.99 -23.36
CA PRO A 130 -10.49 1.41 -24.01
C PRO A 130 -10.54 2.91 -24.34
N PHE A 131 -9.76 3.73 -23.63
CA PHE A 131 -9.67 5.18 -23.84
C PHE A 131 -8.53 5.58 -24.79
N GLY A 132 -7.83 4.60 -25.39
CA GLY A 132 -6.66 4.87 -26.24
C GLY A 132 -5.49 5.47 -25.47
N ARG A 133 -5.38 5.20 -24.17
CA ARG A 133 -4.35 5.72 -23.26
C ARG A 133 -3.46 4.60 -22.74
N GLU A 134 -2.30 5.00 -22.25
CA GLU A 134 -1.33 4.10 -21.62
C GLU A 134 -0.79 4.73 -20.31
N PRO A 135 -0.23 3.93 -19.40
CA PRO A 135 0.41 4.44 -18.19
C PRO A 135 1.55 5.40 -18.50
N HIS A 136 1.77 6.39 -17.63
CA HIS A 136 2.88 7.34 -17.76
C HIS A 136 4.23 6.63 -17.84
N SER A 137 4.47 5.63 -17.00
CA SER A 137 5.70 4.86 -17.02
C SER A 137 5.43 3.35 -17.10
N VAL A 138 6.26 2.68 -17.89
CA VAL A 138 6.32 1.22 -17.96
C VAL A 138 7.69 0.81 -17.46
N ILE A 139 7.73 0.08 -16.36
CA ILE A 139 8.97 -0.39 -15.73
C ILE A 139 9.18 -1.88 -16.03
N GLY A 140 10.42 -2.35 -16.00
CA GLY A 140 10.75 -3.74 -16.35
C GLY A 140 10.04 -4.78 -15.47
N SER A 141 9.64 -4.42 -14.25
CA SER A 141 8.89 -5.30 -13.35
C SER A 141 7.37 -5.30 -13.59
N SER A 142 6.86 -4.56 -14.56
CA SER A 142 5.41 -4.55 -14.89
C SER A 142 4.90 -5.95 -15.23
N CYS A 143 5.67 -6.73 -15.97
CA CYS A 143 5.31 -8.10 -16.36
C CYS A 143 5.30 -9.11 -15.18
N ILE A 144 5.88 -8.77 -14.04
CA ILE A 144 5.90 -9.59 -12.83
C ILE A 144 5.05 -9.01 -11.70
N GLY A 145 4.16 -8.07 -12.03
CA GLY A 145 3.12 -7.58 -11.14
C GLY A 145 3.49 -6.33 -10.32
N ALA A 146 4.48 -5.53 -10.74
CA ALA A 146 4.78 -4.27 -10.06
C ALA A 146 3.54 -3.40 -9.91
N SER A 147 3.35 -2.81 -8.71
CA SER A 147 2.21 -1.96 -8.41
C SER A 147 2.43 -0.51 -8.84
N VAL A 148 1.33 0.19 -9.14
CA VAL A 148 1.32 1.62 -9.46
C VAL A 148 1.94 2.42 -8.32
N ILE A 149 1.42 2.21 -7.10
CA ILE A 149 1.88 2.95 -5.91
C ILE A 149 3.34 2.62 -5.58
N GLY A 150 3.74 1.33 -5.69
CA GLY A 150 5.13 0.93 -5.51
C GLY A 150 6.08 1.62 -6.50
N GLY A 151 5.65 1.80 -7.75
CA GLY A 151 6.39 2.56 -8.76
C GLY A 151 6.59 4.02 -8.37
N ILE A 152 5.54 4.67 -7.89
CA ILE A 152 5.57 6.07 -7.43
C ILE A 152 6.46 6.21 -6.18
N CYS A 153 6.25 5.38 -5.16
CA CYS A 153 7.00 5.44 -3.90
C CYS A 153 8.50 5.18 -4.07
N ASN A 154 8.88 4.39 -5.10
CA ASN A 154 10.29 4.11 -5.42
C ASN A 154 10.84 5.04 -6.53
N ASN A 155 10.09 6.05 -6.95
CA ASN A 155 10.49 6.95 -8.04
C ASN A 155 10.96 6.19 -9.29
N SER A 156 10.19 5.16 -9.67
CA SER A 156 10.58 4.23 -10.73
C SER A 156 10.44 4.86 -12.11
N GLY A 157 11.55 5.04 -12.81
CA GLY A 157 11.59 5.67 -14.15
C GLY A 157 11.36 4.70 -15.30
N GLY A 158 11.84 3.47 -15.18
CA GLY A 158 11.74 2.45 -16.22
C GLY A 158 12.49 2.79 -17.51
N SER A 159 12.06 2.17 -18.61
CA SER A 159 12.68 2.35 -19.94
C SER A 159 12.25 3.61 -20.68
N LEU A 160 11.17 4.26 -20.24
CA LEU A 160 10.64 5.48 -20.84
C LEU A 160 11.30 6.74 -20.22
N VAL A 161 12.62 6.83 -20.30
CA VAL A 161 13.45 7.84 -19.64
C VAL A 161 12.99 9.27 -19.98
N GLN A 162 12.53 9.51 -21.21
CA GLN A 162 12.05 10.82 -21.65
C GLN A 162 10.75 11.28 -20.97
N ARG A 163 9.96 10.35 -20.45
CA ARG A 163 8.74 10.64 -19.69
C ARG A 163 9.02 10.94 -18.22
N GLY A 164 10.22 10.64 -17.74
CA GLY A 164 10.59 10.74 -16.34
C GLY A 164 10.02 9.61 -15.47
N PRO A 165 10.27 9.66 -14.16
CA PRO A 165 9.78 8.68 -13.21
C PRO A 165 8.27 8.80 -12.98
N ALA A 166 7.67 7.73 -12.43
CA ALA A 166 6.29 7.77 -11.95
C ALA A 166 6.17 8.78 -10.81
N TYR A 167 5.22 9.70 -10.94
CA TYR A 167 5.04 10.80 -9.99
C TYR A 167 3.57 11.18 -9.84
N THR A 168 3.18 11.62 -8.66
CA THR A 168 1.91 12.29 -8.40
C THR A 168 2.02 13.20 -7.18
N GLU A 169 1.37 14.34 -7.21
CA GLU A 169 1.13 15.20 -6.03
C GLU A 169 -0.16 14.81 -5.30
N MET A 170 -1.06 14.08 -5.99
CA MET A 170 -2.36 13.70 -5.45
C MET A 170 -2.24 12.35 -4.76
N SER A 171 -2.38 12.33 -3.45
CA SER A 171 -2.22 11.12 -2.66
C SER A 171 -3.06 11.11 -1.38
N LEU A 172 -3.43 9.91 -0.95
CA LEU A 172 -3.91 9.62 0.39
C LEU A 172 -2.86 8.79 1.09
N PHE A 173 -2.35 9.25 2.23
CA PHE A 173 -1.29 8.53 2.94
C PHE A 173 -1.44 8.63 4.45
N ALA A 174 -0.89 7.62 5.13
CA ALA A 174 -0.76 7.62 6.57
C ALA A 174 0.64 8.13 6.98
N ARG A 175 0.70 8.92 8.04
CA ARG A 175 1.96 9.33 8.66
C ARG A 175 1.86 9.25 10.18
N ILE A 176 3.00 9.15 10.83
CA ILE A 176 3.12 9.28 12.28
C ILE A 176 3.57 10.72 12.58
N ASP A 177 2.82 11.42 13.44
CA ASP A 177 3.16 12.79 13.85
C ASP A 177 4.26 12.81 14.92
N GLU A 178 4.72 14.00 15.30
CA GLU A 178 5.75 14.20 16.30
C GLU A 178 5.38 13.67 17.71
N GLN A 179 4.10 13.45 17.95
CA GLN A 179 3.57 12.86 19.19
C GLN A 179 3.40 11.34 19.09
N GLY A 180 3.82 10.72 17.99
CA GLY A 180 3.72 9.28 17.77
C GLY A 180 2.30 8.81 17.37
N ARG A 181 1.40 9.71 16.94
CA ARG A 181 0.02 9.37 16.57
C ARG A 181 -0.10 9.15 15.07
N LEU A 182 -0.82 8.11 14.69
CA LEU A 182 -1.14 7.86 13.29
C LEU A 182 -2.16 8.88 12.77
N GLN A 183 -1.87 9.50 11.64
CA GLN A 183 -2.73 10.45 10.95
C GLN A 183 -2.96 10.01 9.51
N LEU A 184 -4.17 10.20 9.00
CA LEU A 184 -4.50 10.07 7.58
C LEU A 184 -4.50 11.46 6.95
N VAL A 185 -3.73 11.61 5.87
CA VAL A 185 -3.60 12.87 5.13
C VAL A 185 -4.22 12.69 3.75
N ASN A 186 -5.23 13.52 3.45
CA ASN A 186 -5.92 13.50 2.16
C ASN A 186 -5.45 14.68 1.29
N HIS A 187 -4.67 14.38 0.26
CA HIS A 187 -4.25 15.31 -0.79
C HIS A 187 -4.79 14.85 -2.17
N LEU A 188 -5.90 14.08 -2.19
CA LEU A 188 -6.48 13.62 -3.46
C LEU A 188 -7.24 14.72 -4.22
N GLY A 189 -7.50 15.87 -3.59
CA GLY A 189 -8.39 16.88 -4.17
C GLY A 189 -9.86 16.45 -4.23
N ILE A 190 -10.23 15.41 -3.50
CA ILE A 190 -11.59 14.86 -3.41
C ILE A 190 -12.06 14.98 -1.96
N GLU A 191 -13.26 15.54 -1.76
CA GLU A 191 -13.88 15.65 -0.45
C GLU A 191 -14.50 14.31 -0.04
N LEU A 192 -13.84 13.60 0.86
CA LEU A 192 -14.22 12.24 1.27
C LEU A 192 -14.74 12.15 2.71
N GLY A 193 -14.69 13.23 3.48
CA GLY A 193 -15.11 13.29 4.88
C GLY A 193 -14.05 13.85 5.81
N GLN A 194 -14.36 13.87 7.11
CA GLN A 194 -13.56 14.55 8.14
C GLN A 194 -12.70 13.58 8.96
N THR A 195 -13.08 12.31 9.05
CA THR A 195 -12.36 11.31 9.83
C THR A 195 -11.76 10.23 8.93
N PRO A 196 -10.67 9.57 9.36
CA PRO A 196 -10.10 8.46 8.61
C PRO A 196 -11.12 7.39 8.23
N GLU A 197 -12.01 7.03 9.15
CA GLU A 197 -13.03 6.01 8.94
C GLU A 197 -14.04 6.43 7.88
N GLN A 198 -14.46 7.70 7.86
CA GLN A 198 -15.37 8.23 6.84
C GLN A 198 -14.72 8.23 5.45
N ILE A 199 -13.48 8.72 5.36
CA ILE A 199 -12.70 8.77 4.12
C ILE A 199 -12.52 7.37 3.54
N LEU A 200 -12.03 6.44 4.36
CA LEU A 200 -11.71 5.08 3.93
C LEU A 200 -12.95 4.27 3.61
N ALA A 201 -14.04 4.42 4.40
CA ALA A 201 -15.29 3.75 4.11
C ALA A 201 -15.92 4.21 2.78
N ARG A 202 -15.82 5.49 2.43
CA ARG A 202 -16.29 5.97 1.12
C ARG A 202 -15.50 5.36 -0.03
N LEU A 203 -14.19 5.29 0.10
CA LEU A 203 -13.33 4.64 -0.90
C LEU A 203 -13.65 3.14 -1.01
N ASP A 204 -13.71 2.41 0.11
CA ASP A 204 -14.02 0.98 0.14
C ASP A 204 -15.42 0.65 -0.47
N ASN A 205 -16.36 1.58 -0.37
CA ASN A 205 -17.69 1.44 -0.98
C ASN A 205 -17.78 1.98 -2.42
N ASN A 206 -16.64 2.36 -3.03
CA ASN A 206 -16.56 2.91 -4.37
C ASN A 206 -17.40 4.20 -4.57
N VAL A 207 -17.63 4.98 -3.51
CA VAL A 207 -18.37 6.24 -3.56
C VAL A 207 -17.42 7.36 -3.99
N ILE A 208 -16.99 7.31 -5.24
CA ILE A 208 -16.17 8.36 -5.88
C ILE A 208 -17.04 8.97 -6.98
N GLU A 209 -17.73 10.05 -6.64
CA GLU A 209 -18.52 10.78 -7.61
C GLU A 209 -17.58 11.64 -8.48
N ALA A 210 -17.70 11.54 -9.79
CA ALA A 210 -16.90 12.35 -10.72
C ALA A 210 -17.02 13.87 -10.47
N ALA A 211 -18.16 14.31 -9.90
CA ALA A 211 -18.39 15.69 -9.49
C ALA A 211 -17.53 16.17 -8.31
N LEU A 212 -16.96 15.23 -7.54
CA LEU A 212 -16.10 15.55 -6.37
C LEU A 212 -14.61 15.64 -6.73
N VAL A 213 -14.26 15.28 -7.96
CA VAL A 213 -12.87 15.38 -8.43
C VAL A 213 -12.59 16.82 -8.82
N ASN A 214 -11.67 17.46 -8.11
CA ASN A 214 -11.21 18.80 -8.47
C ASN A 214 -10.39 18.70 -9.75
N HIS A 215 -10.92 19.23 -10.86
CA HIS A 215 -10.26 19.20 -12.17
C HIS A 215 -9.09 20.19 -12.30
N ASP A 216 -8.91 21.09 -11.32
CA ASP A 216 -7.81 22.06 -11.29
C ASP A 216 -6.52 21.49 -10.66
N GLY A 217 -6.50 20.22 -10.30
CA GLY A 217 -5.32 19.53 -9.82
C GLY A 217 -4.27 19.40 -10.92
N ARG A 218 -3.21 20.15 -10.81
CA ARG A 218 -1.99 20.05 -11.64
C ARG A 218 -1.20 18.82 -11.31
#